data_773cbe6eadc799757da322e820ec960c
#
_entry.id   773cbe6eadc799757da322e820ec960c
#
_cell.length_a   1.000
_cell.length_b   1.000
_cell.length_c   1.000
_cell.angle_alpha   90.00
_cell.angle_beta   90.00
_cell.angle_gamma   90.00
#
_symmetry.space_group_name_H-M   'P 1'
#
loop_
_entity.id
_entity.type
_entity.pdbx_description
1 polymer ?
#
loop_
_entity_poly.entity_id
_entity_poly.type
_entity_poly.pdbx_seq_one_letter_code
_entity_poly.pdbx_strand_id
1 'polypeptide(L)'
;MELSGANAFRVRAFANAARMLEELEVDIPQMAAAESLTEIDGVGKGVAEFIAEYLEHGSAQAYLALTETIPEQLLDLLRIPGLGTKKVKVIYDKLRIASIEDLTAACQDGRLDELAGFGTKTQQNILKGIERLDRFAGQFRYDVAVAAATPLVEALRQHPATLRVSIAGSLRRSKEIVKDVDIVLSCTDPAAVSAAFIEFDDVVDVIGQGDRKTAVRLASGLQVDLRLVDDDHFATILHHFTGSKDHNVQMRSRALTRGFSLSEYGLFPTDSEQAIVCATEEGLFEALDLAYVDPEMREGLGEIEGAENRRLPKLLRTQDVRGVLHVHTTDSDGTNSLAEMVEAARERGYCFLGVSDHSQSAGYVYGMKEADIQRQHAEIDALSDDALHLFKGIESDILEDGQLDYEDEVL
;
A
#
# COMPACT_ATOMS: atom_id res chain seq x y z
N MET A 1 8.78 -5.85 -23.12
CA MET A 1 8.12 -5.65 -24.44
C MET A 1 8.41 -4.28 -25.05
N GLU A 2 8.13 -3.14 -24.42
CA GLU A 2 8.43 -1.81 -25.00
C GLU A 2 9.92 -1.63 -25.34
N LEU A 3 10.81 -2.04 -24.45
CA LEU A 3 12.26 -2.00 -24.66
C LEU A 3 12.72 -2.85 -25.87
N SER A 4 12.02 -3.96 -26.18
CA SER A 4 12.30 -4.76 -27.37
C SER A 4 11.78 -4.14 -28.67
N GLY A 5 10.97 -3.07 -28.58
CA GLY A 5 10.29 -2.48 -29.72
C GLY A 5 9.09 -3.29 -30.22
N ALA A 6 8.46 -4.07 -29.34
CA ALA A 6 7.26 -4.81 -29.65
C ALA A 6 6.11 -3.89 -30.12
N ASN A 7 5.18 -4.44 -30.90
CA ASN A 7 4.03 -3.71 -31.41
C ASN A 7 3.22 -3.09 -30.26
N ALA A 8 2.89 -1.81 -30.38
CA ALA A 8 2.18 -1.04 -29.36
C ALA A 8 0.80 -1.63 -28.98
N PHE A 9 0.11 -2.31 -29.91
CA PHE A 9 -1.14 -3.00 -29.62
C PHE A 9 -0.91 -4.21 -28.71
N ARG A 10 0.18 -4.97 -28.95
CA ARG A 10 0.53 -6.12 -28.10
C ARG A 10 0.93 -5.66 -26.71
N VAL A 11 1.73 -4.59 -26.60
CA VAL A 11 2.10 -3.99 -25.31
C VAL A 11 0.87 -3.57 -24.51
N ARG A 12 -0.05 -2.86 -25.16
CA ARG A 12 -1.31 -2.43 -24.52
C ARG A 12 -2.19 -3.61 -24.09
N ALA A 13 -2.30 -4.65 -24.92
CA ALA A 13 -3.08 -5.84 -24.57
C ALA A 13 -2.56 -6.50 -23.28
N PHE A 14 -1.24 -6.68 -23.16
CA PHE A 14 -0.64 -7.23 -21.94
C PHE A 14 -0.78 -6.30 -20.74
N ALA A 15 -0.62 -4.98 -20.91
CA ALA A 15 -0.77 -4.00 -19.83
C ALA A 15 -2.21 -3.91 -19.32
N ASN A 16 -3.21 -3.95 -20.23
CA ASN A 16 -4.62 -3.95 -19.85
C ASN A 16 -4.99 -5.26 -19.13
N ALA A 17 -4.58 -6.41 -19.69
CA ALA A 17 -4.84 -7.70 -19.03
C ALA A 17 -4.20 -7.78 -17.64
N ALA A 18 -2.97 -7.29 -17.45
CA ALA A 18 -2.33 -7.24 -16.13
C ALA A 18 -3.16 -6.44 -15.13
N ARG A 19 -3.64 -5.24 -15.52
CA ARG A 19 -4.48 -4.40 -14.67
C ARG A 19 -5.80 -5.10 -14.32
N MET A 20 -6.46 -5.69 -15.31
CA MET A 20 -7.71 -6.43 -15.07
C MET A 20 -7.50 -7.61 -14.12
N LEU A 21 -6.39 -8.37 -14.28
CA LEU A 21 -6.08 -9.50 -13.41
C LEU A 21 -5.74 -9.07 -11.95
N GLU A 22 -5.18 -7.89 -11.75
CA GLU A 22 -4.93 -7.32 -10.41
C GLU A 22 -6.21 -6.94 -9.67
N GLU A 23 -7.29 -6.63 -10.40
CA GLU A 23 -8.59 -6.19 -9.87
C GLU A 23 -9.60 -7.34 -9.72
N LEU A 24 -9.33 -8.53 -10.31
CA LEU A 24 -10.26 -9.65 -10.34
C LEU A 24 -10.15 -10.54 -9.10
N GLU A 25 -11.26 -10.76 -8.42
CA GLU A 25 -11.43 -11.74 -7.34
C GLU A 25 -11.87 -13.13 -7.90
N VAL A 26 -11.12 -13.67 -8.89
CA VAL A 26 -11.42 -14.97 -9.51
C VAL A 26 -10.24 -15.93 -9.41
N ASP A 27 -10.52 -17.23 -9.40
CA ASP A 27 -9.48 -18.27 -9.40
C ASP A 27 -8.91 -18.45 -10.82
N ILE A 28 -7.84 -17.71 -11.14
CA ILE A 28 -7.17 -17.76 -12.45
C ILE A 28 -6.68 -19.18 -12.81
N PRO A 29 -6.05 -19.95 -11.90
CA PRO A 29 -5.74 -21.36 -12.15
C PRO A 29 -6.96 -22.19 -12.56
N GLN A 30 -8.10 -22.03 -11.91
CA GLN A 30 -9.33 -22.75 -12.25
C GLN A 30 -9.85 -22.34 -13.63
N MET A 31 -9.84 -21.05 -13.97
CA MET A 31 -10.23 -20.54 -15.29
C MET A 31 -9.29 -21.05 -16.39
N ALA A 32 -7.99 -21.12 -16.12
CA ALA A 32 -7.02 -21.67 -17.06
C ALA A 32 -7.29 -23.17 -17.33
N ALA A 33 -7.57 -23.96 -16.28
CA ALA A 33 -7.91 -25.38 -16.41
C ALA A 33 -9.24 -25.61 -17.17
N ALA A 34 -10.17 -24.65 -17.08
CA ALA A 34 -11.44 -24.67 -17.81
C ALA A 34 -11.35 -24.07 -19.23
N GLU A 35 -10.17 -23.63 -19.68
CA GLU A 35 -9.93 -22.92 -20.96
C GLU A 35 -10.80 -21.65 -21.14
N SER A 36 -11.21 -21.01 -20.03
CA SER A 36 -12.13 -19.87 -20.00
C SER A 36 -11.46 -18.51 -19.76
N LEU A 37 -10.11 -18.42 -19.77
CA LEU A 37 -9.37 -17.17 -19.55
C LEU A 37 -9.77 -16.04 -20.53
N THR A 38 -10.24 -16.36 -21.73
CA THR A 38 -10.69 -15.36 -22.71
C THR A 38 -12.07 -14.77 -22.41
N GLU A 39 -12.78 -15.30 -21.40
CA GLU A 39 -14.02 -14.71 -20.88
C GLU A 39 -13.75 -13.51 -19.96
N ILE A 40 -12.51 -13.37 -19.50
CA ILE A 40 -12.07 -12.19 -18.75
C ILE A 40 -11.95 -11.03 -19.73
N ASP A 41 -12.63 -9.93 -19.43
CA ASP A 41 -12.56 -8.72 -20.24
C ASP A 41 -11.11 -8.22 -20.33
N GLY A 42 -10.68 -7.82 -21.52
CA GLY A 42 -9.30 -7.42 -21.78
C GLY A 42 -8.29 -8.56 -21.95
N VAL A 43 -8.66 -9.83 -21.70
CA VAL A 43 -7.79 -11.00 -21.91
C VAL A 43 -8.04 -11.64 -23.26
N GLY A 44 -7.30 -11.23 -24.28
CA GLY A 44 -7.31 -11.85 -25.59
C GLY A 44 -6.55 -13.19 -25.63
N LYS A 45 -6.75 -13.96 -26.72
CA LYS A 45 -6.18 -15.30 -26.92
C LYS A 45 -4.67 -15.38 -26.63
N GLY A 46 -3.86 -14.42 -27.11
CA GLY A 46 -2.41 -14.45 -26.91
C GLY A 46 -1.97 -14.17 -25.46
N VAL A 47 -2.79 -13.47 -24.66
CA VAL A 47 -2.57 -13.29 -23.23
C VAL A 47 -3.02 -14.54 -22.48
N ALA A 48 -4.16 -15.11 -22.83
CA ALA A 48 -4.65 -16.36 -22.27
C ALA A 48 -3.65 -17.52 -22.44
N GLU A 49 -3.08 -17.67 -23.63
CA GLU A 49 -2.03 -18.66 -23.92
C GLU A 49 -0.78 -18.42 -23.04
N PHE A 50 -0.37 -17.16 -22.88
CA PHE A 50 0.75 -16.79 -22.02
C PHE A 50 0.49 -17.14 -20.54
N ILE A 51 -0.71 -16.84 -20.03
CA ILE A 51 -1.10 -17.15 -18.65
C ILE A 51 -1.13 -18.68 -18.44
N ALA A 52 -1.74 -19.43 -19.33
CA ALA A 52 -1.81 -20.89 -19.24
C ALA A 52 -0.41 -21.53 -19.23
N GLU A 53 0.48 -21.10 -20.12
CA GLU A 53 1.88 -21.56 -20.18
C GLU A 53 2.64 -21.23 -18.89
N TYR A 54 2.45 -20.03 -18.33
CA TYR A 54 3.08 -19.64 -17.09
C TYR A 54 2.59 -20.47 -15.88
N LEU A 55 1.29 -20.74 -15.81
CA LEU A 55 0.71 -21.56 -14.73
C LEU A 55 1.17 -23.02 -14.81
N GLU A 56 1.36 -23.55 -16.01
CA GLU A 56 1.81 -24.94 -16.22
C GLU A 56 3.31 -25.13 -15.97
N HIS A 57 4.14 -24.18 -16.38
CA HIS A 57 5.59 -24.32 -16.42
C HIS A 57 6.36 -23.37 -15.49
N GLY A 58 5.68 -22.47 -14.78
CA GLY A 58 6.31 -21.40 -13.98
C GLY A 58 7.01 -20.32 -14.80
N SER A 59 6.94 -20.40 -16.14
CA SER A 59 7.51 -19.43 -17.09
C SER A 59 6.78 -19.53 -18.43
N ALA A 60 6.87 -18.48 -19.25
CA ALA A 60 6.33 -18.49 -20.59
C ALA A 60 7.44 -18.24 -21.63
N GLN A 61 7.46 -18.99 -22.75
CA GLN A 61 8.48 -18.87 -23.80
C GLN A 61 8.60 -17.44 -24.34
N ALA A 62 7.47 -16.74 -24.45
CA ALA A 62 7.49 -15.35 -24.90
C ALA A 62 8.23 -14.41 -23.92
N TYR A 63 8.19 -14.71 -22.62
CA TYR A 63 8.96 -13.97 -21.61
C TYR A 63 10.43 -14.34 -21.67
N LEU A 64 10.78 -15.62 -21.72
CA LEU A 64 12.16 -16.11 -21.84
C LEU A 64 12.87 -15.52 -23.06
N ALA A 65 12.21 -15.49 -24.22
CA ALA A 65 12.75 -14.88 -25.43
C ALA A 65 12.99 -13.36 -25.29
N LEU A 66 12.24 -12.66 -24.43
CA LEU A 66 12.49 -11.25 -24.12
C LEU A 66 13.70 -11.07 -23.22
N THR A 67 13.86 -11.90 -22.18
CA THR A 67 14.97 -11.83 -21.22
C THR A 67 16.32 -12.23 -21.85
N GLU A 68 16.32 -13.08 -22.87
CA GLU A 68 17.51 -13.38 -23.67
C GLU A 68 18.07 -12.15 -24.42
N THR A 69 17.20 -11.24 -24.81
CA THR A 69 17.56 -10.07 -25.64
C THR A 69 17.64 -8.77 -24.85
N ILE A 70 16.94 -8.67 -23.76
CA ILE A 70 16.80 -7.47 -22.92
C ILE A 70 17.15 -7.85 -21.47
N PRO A 71 18.29 -7.39 -20.94
CA PRO A 71 18.64 -7.60 -19.54
C PRO A 71 17.55 -7.04 -18.60
N GLU A 72 17.15 -7.83 -17.61
CA GLU A 72 16.12 -7.42 -16.64
C GLU A 72 16.52 -6.17 -15.84
N GLN A 73 17.81 -5.98 -15.61
CA GLN A 73 18.38 -4.80 -14.94
C GLN A 73 17.97 -3.47 -15.61
N LEU A 74 17.60 -3.48 -16.91
CA LEU A 74 17.10 -2.29 -17.58
C LEU A 74 15.77 -1.78 -17.00
N LEU A 75 15.02 -2.64 -16.31
CA LEU A 75 13.79 -2.25 -15.62
C LEU A 75 14.09 -1.29 -14.47
N ASP A 76 15.22 -1.43 -13.80
CA ASP A 76 15.63 -0.51 -12.73
C ASP A 76 15.90 0.90 -13.26
N LEU A 77 16.43 1.02 -14.49
CA LEU A 77 16.62 2.33 -15.13
C LEU A 77 15.29 3.04 -15.43
N LEU A 78 14.21 2.29 -15.68
CA LEU A 78 12.88 2.86 -15.90
C LEU A 78 12.26 3.47 -14.64
N ARG A 79 12.76 3.11 -13.46
CA ARG A 79 12.32 3.70 -12.17
C ARG A 79 12.85 5.12 -11.98
N ILE A 80 13.87 5.54 -12.77
CA ILE A 80 14.45 6.88 -12.68
C ILE A 80 13.49 7.90 -13.30
N PRO A 81 13.00 8.91 -12.52
CA PRO A 81 12.10 9.93 -13.05
C PRO A 81 12.64 10.65 -14.28
N GLY A 82 11.85 10.69 -15.35
CA GLY A 82 12.23 11.31 -16.62
C GLY A 82 13.07 10.43 -17.56
N LEU A 83 13.33 9.17 -17.18
CA LEU A 83 14.02 8.18 -18.00
C LEU A 83 13.04 7.10 -18.49
N GLY A 84 12.25 7.42 -19.52
CA GLY A 84 11.30 6.47 -20.10
C GLY A 84 11.95 5.46 -21.05
N THR A 85 11.15 4.46 -21.51
CA THR A 85 11.56 3.33 -22.35
C THR A 85 12.40 3.71 -23.57
N LYS A 86 12.04 4.79 -24.28
CA LYS A 86 12.80 5.29 -25.44
C LYS A 86 14.23 5.69 -25.08
N LYS A 87 14.41 6.43 -23.97
CA LYS A 87 15.73 6.88 -23.51
C LYS A 87 16.56 5.72 -22.99
N VAL A 88 15.98 4.83 -22.18
CA VAL A 88 16.64 3.61 -21.67
C VAL A 88 17.13 2.76 -22.83
N LYS A 89 16.29 2.55 -23.87
CA LYS A 89 16.67 1.81 -25.05
C LYS A 89 17.86 2.44 -25.77
N VAL A 90 17.87 3.76 -25.98
CA VAL A 90 18.99 4.48 -26.62
C VAL A 90 20.29 4.30 -25.82
N ILE A 91 20.23 4.45 -24.50
CA ILE A 91 21.38 4.26 -23.60
C ILE A 91 21.93 2.84 -23.75
N TYR A 92 21.06 1.82 -23.67
CA TYR A 92 21.46 0.43 -23.77
C TYR A 92 22.02 0.08 -25.15
N ASP A 93 21.33 0.46 -26.23
CA ASP A 93 21.74 0.16 -27.60
C ASP A 93 23.10 0.77 -27.97
N LYS A 94 23.37 2.00 -27.50
CA LYS A 94 24.59 2.76 -27.87
C LYS A 94 25.75 2.57 -26.90
N LEU A 95 25.50 2.46 -25.60
CA LEU A 95 26.54 2.43 -24.57
C LEU A 95 26.59 1.11 -23.79
N ARG A 96 25.63 0.20 -24.00
CA ARG A 96 25.48 -1.07 -23.27
C ARG A 96 25.38 -0.91 -21.76
N ILE A 97 24.87 0.23 -21.30
CA ILE A 97 24.63 0.51 -19.89
C ILE A 97 23.32 -0.16 -19.50
N ALA A 98 23.34 -1.01 -18.48
CA ALA A 98 22.19 -1.75 -17.97
C ALA A 98 21.98 -1.57 -16.47
N SER A 99 22.93 -0.95 -15.74
CA SER A 99 22.85 -0.72 -14.30
C SER A 99 22.76 0.77 -13.94
N ILE A 100 22.24 1.07 -12.75
CA ILE A 100 22.18 2.44 -12.21
C ILE A 100 23.58 2.98 -11.95
N GLU A 101 24.51 2.12 -11.49
CA GLU A 101 25.90 2.46 -11.22
C GLU A 101 26.61 2.89 -12.49
N ASP A 102 26.51 2.10 -13.58
CA ASP A 102 27.11 2.43 -14.86
C ASP A 102 26.51 3.69 -15.48
N LEU A 103 25.19 3.90 -15.31
CA LEU A 103 24.51 5.12 -15.76
C LEU A 103 25.00 6.34 -14.99
N THR A 104 25.18 6.20 -13.67
CA THR A 104 25.70 7.27 -12.81
C THR A 104 27.10 7.68 -13.26
N ALA A 105 27.97 6.70 -13.47
CA ALA A 105 29.33 6.93 -13.97
C ALA A 105 29.31 7.60 -15.36
N ALA A 106 28.45 7.14 -16.26
CA ALA A 106 28.30 7.71 -17.60
C ALA A 106 27.78 9.16 -17.63
N CYS A 107 26.94 9.52 -16.66
CA CYS A 107 26.51 10.91 -16.47
C CYS A 107 27.65 11.80 -15.94
N GLN A 108 28.55 11.24 -15.13
CA GLN A 108 29.66 11.99 -14.50
C GLN A 108 30.85 12.18 -15.43
N ASP A 109 31.16 11.18 -16.26
CA ASP A 109 32.31 11.17 -17.16
C ASP A 109 32.01 11.70 -18.58
N GLY A 110 30.74 12.11 -18.84
CA GLY A 110 30.32 12.74 -20.09
C GLY A 110 30.06 11.77 -21.25
N ARG A 111 30.04 10.45 -21.05
CA ARG A 111 29.73 9.47 -22.10
C ARG A 111 28.34 9.63 -22.72
N LEU A 112 27.41 10.26 -22.00
CA LEU A 112 26.05 10.54 -22.50
C LEU A 112 26.00 11.78 -23.42
N ASP A 113 27.02 12.65 -23.44
CA ASP A 113 27.02 13.89 -24.25
C ASP A 113 26.91 13.60 -25.75
N GLU A 114 27.41 12.45 -26.21
CA GLU A 114 27.35 12.01 -27.59
C GLU A 114 25.94 11.54 -28.03
N LEU A 115 25.04 11.35 -27.09
CA LEU A 115 23.71 10.86 -27.38
C LEU A 115 22.72 12.03 -27.58
N ALA A 116 22.01 12.00 -28.68
CA ALA A 116 20.97 13.00 -28.97
C ALA A 116 19.88 13.00 -27.88
N GLY A 117 19.63 14.14 -27.26
CA GLY A 117 18.63 14.31 -26.20
C GLY A 117 19.17 14.07 -24.77
N PHE A 118 20.49 13.86 -24.61
CA PHE A 118 21.13 13.66 -23.30
C PHE A 118 22.11 14.79 -22.92
N GLY A 119 21.80 16.02 -23.32
CA GLY A 119 22.62 17.19 -22.91
C GLY A 119 22.66 17.36 -21.38
N THR A 120 23.53 18.24 -20.91
CA THR A 120 23.88 18.48 -19.50
C THR A 120 22.66 18.54 -18.57
N LYS A 121 21.57 19.22 -18.97
CA LYS A 121 20.34 19.30 -18.16
C LYS A 121 19.67 17.93 -17.97
N THR A 122 19.67 17.08 -19.01
CA THR A 122 19.09 15.73 -18.93
C THR A 122 19.91 14.85 -18.00
N GLN A 123 21.23 14.90 -18.08
CA GLN A 123 22.14 14.15 -17.21
C GLN A 123 22.00 14.59 -15.74
N GLN A 124 21.93 15.89 -15.49
CA GLN A 124 21.64 16.41 -14.13
C GLN A 124 20.29 15.91 -13.58
N ASN A 125 19.26 15.85 -14.44
CA ASN A 125 17.96 15.32 -14.02
C ASN A 125 18.02 13.82 -13.75
N ILE A 126 18.77 13.06 -14.52
CA ILE A 126 19.02 11.62 -14.28
C ILE A 126 19.71 11.43 -12.93
N LEU A 127 20.81 12.14 -12.66
CA LEU A 127 21.52 12.06 -11.39
C LEU A 127 20.62 12.42 -10.19
N LYS A 128 19.83 13.50 -10.29
CA LYS A 128 18.84 13.85 -9.26
C LYS A 128 17.77 12.76 -9.10
N GLY A 129 17.37 12.12 -10.21
CA GLY A 129 16.44 10.99 -10.19
C GLY A 129 17.01 9.78 -9.46
N ILE A 130 18.28 9.48 -9.68
CA ILE A 130 19.02 8.40 -8.99
C ILE A 130 19.15 8.72 -7.50
N GLU A 131 19.60 9.92 -7.13
CA GLU A 131 19.66 10.37 -5.72
C GLU A 131 18.30 10.27 -5.02
N ARG A 132 17.23 10.54 -5.77
CA ARG A 132 15.86 10.40 -5.26
C ARG A 132 15.49 8.92 -5.04
N LEU A 133 15.80 8.03 -5.98
CA LEU A 133 15.60 6.59 -5.82
C LEU A 133 16.35 6.05 -4.60
N ASP A 134 17.63 6.40 -4.45
CA ASP A 134 18.45 5.99 -3.30
C ASP A 134 17.88 6.50 -1.97
N ARG A 135 17.40 7.75 -1.96
CA ARG A 135 16.77 8.33 -0.75
C ARG A 135 15.52 7.58 -0.33
N PHE A 136 14.74 7.07 -1.29
CA PHE A 136 13.49 6.36 -1.05
C PHE A 136 13.65 4.83 -1.15
N ALA A 137 14.87 4.34 -1.39
CA ALA A 137 15.14 2.90 -1.39
C ALA A 137 14.76 2.29 -0.03
N GLY A 138 14.05 1.18 -0.06
CA GLY A 138 13.56 0.53 1.17
C GLY A 138 12.47 1.29 1.91
N GLN A 139 11.79 2.25 1.25
CA GLN A 139 10.59 2.91 1.77
C GLN A 139 9.35 2.40 1.04
N PHE A 140 8.32 2.10 1.81
CA PHE A 140 7.06 1.56 1.31
C PHE A 140 5.92 2.48 1.72
N ARG A 141 4.94 2.64 0.85
CA ARG A 141 3.68 3.28 1.22
C ARG A 141 2.94 2.43 2.24
N TYR A 142 2.14 3.06 3.07
CA TYR A 142 1.35 2.41 4.12
C TYR A 142 0.51 1.24 3.59
N ASP A 143 -0.26 1.48 2.52
CA ASP A 143 -1.13 0.48 1.89
C ASP A 143 -0.35 -0.74 1.38
N VAL A 144 0.79 -0.53 0.73
CA VAL A 144 1.68 -1.61 0.25
C VAL A 144 2.25 -2.41 1.42
N ALA A 145 2.70 -1.73 2.48
CA ALA A 145 3.25 -2.39 3.66
C ALA A 145 2.19 -3.18 4.44
N VAL A 146 0.97 -2.64 4.57
CA VAL A 146 -0.16 -3.35 5.20
C VAL A 146 -0.53 -4.59 4.39
N ALA A 147 -0.70 -4.46 3.06
CA ALA A 147 -1.04 -5.58 2.20
C ALA A 147 0.00 -6.71 2.27
N ALA A 148 1.29 -6.37 2.29
CA ALA A 148 2.37 -7.37 2.39
C ALA A 148 2.48 -7.99 3.79
N ALA A 149 2.24 -7.24 4.86
CA ALA A 149 2.40 -7.74 6.23
C ALA A 149 1.17 -8.51 6.77
N THR A 150 -0.03 -8.19 6.30
CA THR A 150 -1.28 -8.75 6.82
C THR A 150 -1.35 -10.28 6.74
N PRO A 151 -1.04 -10.95 5.62
CA PRO A 151 -1.08 -12.41 5.52
C PRO A 151 -0.14 -13.09 6.54
N LEU A 152 1.07 -12.54 6.72
CA LEU A 152 2.05 -13.04 7.67
C LEU A 152 1.57 -12.86 9.13
N VAL A 153 1.02 -11.68 9.48
CA VAL A 153 0.48 -11.42 10.82
C VAL A 153 -0.71 -12.34 11.12
N GLU A 154 -1.55 -12.61 10.13
CA GLU A 154 -2.70 -13.49 10.28
C GLU A 154 -2.26 -14.97 10.47
N ALA A 155 -1.26 -15.42 9.70
CA ALA A 155 -0.67 -16.75 9.90
C ALA A 155 -0.08 -16.90 11.32
N LEU A 156 0.65 -15.89 11.80
CA LEU A 156 1.16 -15.86 13.17
C LEU A 156 0.04 -15.82 14.22
N ARG A 157 -1.05 -15.14 13.97
CA ARG A 157 -2.22 -15.06 14.87
C ARG A 157 -2.91 -16.42 15.01
N GLN A 158 -2.97 -17.19 13.92
CA GLN A 158 -3.58 -18.54 13.91
C GLN A 158 -2.64 -19.62 14.42
N HIS A 159 -1.36 -19.34 14.64
CA HIS A 159 -0.40 -20.32 15.12
C HIS A 159 -0.75 -20.80 16.55
N PRO A 160 -0.80 -22.13 16.82
CA PRO A 160 -1.32 -22.66 18.09
C PRO A 160 -0.57 -22.20 19.35
N ALA A 161 0.71 -21.86 19.22
CA ALA A 161 1.53 -21.38 20.32
C ALA A 161 1.37 -19.87 20.58
N THR A 162 0.74 -19.10 19.70
CA THR A 162 0.58 -17.66 19.86
C THR A 162 -0.47 -17.34 20.91
N LEU A 163 -0.13 -16.47 21.84
CA LEU A 163 -1.04 -15.90 22.83
C LEU A 163 -1.57 -14.54 22.37
N ARG A 164 -0.69 -13.63 22.00
CA ARG A 164 -1.01 -12.30 21.49
C ARG A 164 -0.06 -11.93 20.36
N VAL A 165 -0.57 -11.22 19.34
CA VAL A 165 0.23 -10.67 18.24
C VAL A 165 -0.30 -9.29 17.84
N SER A 166 0.60 -8.35 17.60
CA SER A 166 0.26 -7.01 17.12
C SER A 166 1.36 -6.45 16.24
N ILE A 167 0.94 -5.73 15.20
CA ILE A 167 1.85 -4.81 14.49
C ILE A 167 2.25 -3.71 15.45
N ALA A 168 3.47 -3.23 15.33
CA ALA A 168 4.06 -2.13 16.08
C ALA A 168 4.71 -1.12 15.11
N GLY A 169 5.63 -0.30 15.59
CA GLY A 169 6.41 0.63 14.78
C GLY A 169 5.60 1.71 14.08
N SER A 170 6.18 2.22 13.02
CA SER A 170 5.58 3.30 12.22
C SER A 170 4.32 2.85 11.50
N LEU A 171 4.21 1.56 11.14
CA LEU A 171 3.02 1.01 10.50
C LEU A 171 1.79 1.07 11.43
N ARG A 172 1.95 0.71 12.71
CA ARG A 172 0.88 0.82 13.70
C ARG A 172 0.44 2.27 13.95
N ARG A 173 1.36 3.22 13.81
CA ARG A 173 1.07 4.65 13.92
C ARG A 173 0.50 5.26 12.62
N SER A 174 0.14 4.42 11.65
CA SER A 174 -0.45 4.83 10.36
C SER A 174 0.39 5.86 9.61
N LYS A 175 1.74 5.74 9.64
CA LYS A 175 2.62 6.63 8.86
C LYS A 175 2.45 6.35 7.38
N GLU A 176 2.32 7.40 6.56
CA GLU A 176 2.18 7.30 5.11
C GLU A 176 3.29 6.48 4.45
N ILE A 177 4.52 6.60 5.01
CA ILE A 177 5.71 5.90 4.55
C ILE A 177 6.36 5.15 5.70
N VAL A 178 6.65 3.88 5.48
CA VAL A 178 7.33 2.99 6.42
C VAL A 178 8.59 2.39 5.79
N LYS A 179 9.54 1.96 6.59
CA LYS A 179 10.78 1.30 6.13
C LYS A 179 10.79 -0.19 6.41
N ASP A 180 10.18 -0.54 7.53
CA ASP A 180 10.11 -1.89 8.07
C ASP A 180 8.79 -2.08 8.79
N VAL A 181 8.47 -3.32 9.11
CA VAL A 181 7.31 -3.68 9.92
C VAL A 181 7.80 -4.36 11.18
N ASP A 182 7.52 -3.76 12.33
CA ASP A 182 7.72 -4.41 13.63
C ASP A 182 6.48 -5.21 14.01
N ILE A 183 6.66 -6.46 14.44
CA ILE A 183 5.64 -7.32 15.03
C ILE A 183 6.07 -7.68 16.44
N VAL A 184 5.19 -7.49 17.42
CA VAL A 184 5.35 -7.95 18.80
C VAL A 184 4.42 -9.12 19.03
N LEU A 185 4.96 -10.23 19.56
CA LEU A 185 4.22 -11.47 19.76
C LEU A 185 4.60 -12.12 21.08
N SER A 186 3.60 -12.53 21.88
CA SER A 186 3.77 -13.42 23.03
C SER A 186 3.29 -14.83 22.69
N CYS A 187 4.00 -15.84 23.14
CA CYS A 187 3.73 -17.24 22.80
C CYS A 187 4.18 -18.22 23.89
N THR A 188 3.68 -19.44 23.80
CA THR A 188 4.07 -20.55 24.66
C THR A 188 5.29 -21.33 24.14
N ASP A 189 5.60 -21.23 22.84
CA ASP A 189 6.74 -21.89 22.17
C ASP A 189 7.41 -20.92 21.20
N PRO A 190 8.42 -20.15 21.65
CA PRO A 190 9.15 -19.20 20.81
C PRO A 190 9.85 -19.84 19.61
N ALA A 191 10.36 -21.06 19.76
CA ALA A 191 11.09 -21.74 18.69
C ALA A 191 10.15 -22.13 17.53
N ALA A 192 8.98 -22.69 17.86
CA ALA A 192 7.98 -23.05 16.86
C ALA A 192 7.44 -21.82 16.11
N VAL A 193 7.17 -20.72 16.82
CA VAL A 193 6.70 -19.47 16.19
C VAL A 193 7.78 -18.86 15.31
N SER A 194 9.05 -18.83 15.75
CA SER A 194 10.16 -18.32 14.94
C SER A 194 10.37 -19.16 13.67
N ALA A 195 10.22 -20.48 13.75
CA ALA A 195 10.29 -21.37 12.59
C ALA A 195 9.16 -21.07 11.59
N ALA A 196 7.91 -21.01 12.06
CA ALA A 196 6.76 -20.67 11.20
C ALA A 196 6.88 -19.30 10.54
N PHE A 197 7.46 -18.32 11.23
CA PHE A 197 7.73 -16.99 10.68
C PHE A 197 8.75 -17.01 9.54
N ILE A 198 9.81 -17.80 9.66
CA ILE A 198 10.86 -17.92 8.64
C ILE A 198 10.37 -18.75 7.43
N GLU A 199 9.53 -19.77 7.68
CA GLU A 199 9.01 -20.68 6.66
C GLU A 199 7.78 -20.11 5.92
N PHE A 200 7.35 -18.90 6.22
CA PHE A 200 6.23 -18.26 5.52
C PHE A 200 6.57 -18.08 4.04
N ASP A 201 5.63 -18.43 3.16
CA ASP A 201 5.85 -18.57 1.71
C ASP A 201 6.43 -17.31 1.03
N ASP A 202 6.09 -16.11 1.52
CA ASP A 202 6.56 -14.84 0.96
C ASP A 202 7.94 -14.39 1.50
N VAL A 203 8.54 -15.17 2.43
CA VAL A 203 9.89 -14.88 2.95
C VAL A 203 10.95 -15.36 1.96
N VAL A 204 11.76 -14.41 1.46
CA VAL A 204 12.84 -14.69 0.50
C VAL A 204 14.23 -14.66 1.12
N ASP A 205 14.39 -14.05 2.31
CA ASP A 205 15.68 -13.92 2.99
C ASP A 205 15.51 -13.85 4.50
N VAL A 206 16.40 -14.48 5.26
CA VAL A 206 16.49 -14.39 6.72
C VAL A 206 17.65 -13.48 7.09
N ILE A 207 17.33 -12.22 7.42
CA ILE A 207 18.32 -11.20 7.75
C ILE A 207 19.04 -11.51 9.07
N GLY A 208 18.29 -12.07 10.04
CA GLY A 208 18.83 -12.48 11.33
C GLY A 208 17.83 -13.25 12.16
N GLN A 209 18.34 -14.21 12.95
CA GLN A 209 17.56 -15.04 13.84
C GLN A 209 18.22 -15.10 15.21
N GLY A 210 17.45 -14.77 16.26
CA GLY A 210 17.86 -14.87 17.65
C GLY A 210 16.68 -15.28 18.54
N ASP A 211 16.96 -15.54 19.81
CA ASP A 211 15.96 -16.08 20.75
C ASP A 211 14.74 -15.17 20.95
N ARG A 212 14.91 -13.86 20.83
CA ARG A 212 13.86 -12.84 21.07
C ARG A 212 13.59 -11.96 19.87
N LYS A 213 14.39 -12.05 18.81
CA LYS A 213 14.23 -11.27 17.59
C LYS A 213 14.58 -12.09 16.38
N THR A 214 13.68 -12.13 15.41
CA THR A 214 13.92 -12.67 14.07
C THR A 214 13.55 -11.62 13.05
N ALA A 215 14.39 -11.41 12.05
CA ALA A 215 14.18 -10.45 10.98
C ALA A 215 14.24 -11.16 9.63
N VAL A 216 13.24 -10.89 8.78
CA VAL A 216 13.12 -11.47 7.45
C VAL A 216 12.91 -10.39 6.39
N ARG A 217 13.10 -10.76 5.13
CA ARG A 217 12.73 -9.95 3.97
C ARG A 217 11.68 -10.69 3.17
N LEU A 218 10.58 -10.01 2.87
CA LEU A 218 9.52 -10.51 2.00
C LEU A 218 9.90 -10.34 0.52
N ALA A 219 9.22 -11.03 -0.38
CA ALA A 219 9.41 -10.92 -1.83
C ALA A 219 9.21 -9.48 -2.36
N SER A 220 8.36 -8.68 -1.70
CA SER A 220 8.20 -7.24 -1.96
C SER A 220 9.45 -6.39 -1.63
N GLY A 221 10.47 -6.98 -0.97
CA GLY A 221 11.63 -6.28 -0.44
C GLY A 221 11.42 -5.67 0.96
N LEU A 222 10.20 -5.72 1.50
CA LEU A 222 9.86 -5.20 2.83
C LEU A 222 10.55 -6.05 3.91
N GLN A 223 11.23 -5.39 4.84
CA GLN A 223 11.76 -6.04 6.02
C GLN A 223 10.69 -6.16 7.09
N VAL A 224 10.60 -7.32 7.73
CA VAL A 224 9.70 -7.57 8.86
C VAL A 224 10.51 -8.10 10.04
N ASP A 225 10.37 -7.43 11.18
CA ASP A 225 11.03 -7.74 12.45
C ASP A 225 10.01 -8.35 13.42
N LEU A 226 10.16 -9.62 13.75
CA LEU A 226 9.38 -10.30 14.79
C LEU A 226 10.11 -10.21 16.13
N ARG A 227 9.42 -9.74 17.17
CA ARG A 227 9.88 -9.70 18.56
C ARG A 227 9.04 -10.63 19.41
N LEU A 228 9.70 -11.64 19.98
CA LEU A 228 9.09 -12.59 20.91
C LEU A 228 9.26 -12.09 22.34
N VAL A 229 8.15 -11.99 23.05
CA VAL A 229 8.10 -11.37 24.37
C VAL A 229 7.33 -12.23 25.37
N ASP A 230 7.62 -12.04 26.65
CA ASP A 230 6.84 -12.66 27.71
C ASP A 230 5.46 -11.99 27.80
N ASP A 231 4.41 -12.77 28.03
CA ASP A 231 3.03 -12.28 27.97
C ASP A 231 2.72 -11.18 28.98
N ASP A 232 3.31 -11.26 30.18
CA ASP A 232 3.16 -10.26 31.25
C ASP A 232 3.72 -8.88 30.84
N HIS A 233 4.65 -8.84 29.92
CA HIS A 233 5.28 -7.60 29.44
C HIS A 233 4.79 -7.16 28.08
N PHE A 234 3.85 -7.88 27.46
CA PHE A 234 3.40 -7.62 26.09
C PHE A 234 2.95 -6.16 25.91
N ALA A 235 2.12 -5.63 26.80
CA ALA A 235 1.57 -4.27 26.66
C ALA A 235 2.65 -3.19 26.71
N THR A 236 3.59 -3.28 27.64
CA THR A 236 4.69 -2.31 27.79
C THR A 236 5.68 -2.39 26.64
N ILE A 237 5.97 -3.60 26.15
CA ILE A 237 6.84 -3.83 25.01
C ILE A 237 6.18 -3.35 23.72
N LEU A 238 4.88 -3.66 23.53
CA LEU A 238 4.11 -3.16 22.40
C LEU A 238 4.10 -1.62 22.35
N HIS A 239 3.86 -0.97 23.50
CA HIS A 239 3.97 0.49 23.60
C HIS A 239 5.36 0.98 23.18
N HIS A 240 6.43 0.38 23.73
CA HIS A 240 7.80 0.76 23.42
C HIS A 240 8.11 0.66 21.92
N PHE A 241 7.80 -0.48 21.28
CA PHE A 241 8.07 -0.70 19.86
C PHE A 241 7.09 0.03 18.94
N THR A 242 5.90 0.38 19.41
CA THR A 242 5.01 1.30 18.68
C THR A 242 5.67 2.68 18.52
N GLY A 243 6.35 3.20 19.55
CA GLY A 243 6.98 4.51 19.51
C GLY A 243 5.93 5.64 19.47
N SER A 244 6.25 6.83 18.93
CA SER A 244 7.54 7.20 18.29
C SER A 244 8.68 7.29 19.32
N LYS A 245 9.89 7.56 18.81
CA LYS A 245 11.04 7.84 19.73
C LYS A 245 10.73 9.02 20.66
N ASP A 246 10.16 10.09 20.11
CA ASP A 246 9.88 11.31 20.88
C ASP A 246 8.74 11.07 21.88
N HIS A 247 7.69 10.32 21.49
CA HIS A 247 6.66 9.86 22.42
C HIS A 247 7.25 9.05 23.57
N ASN A 248 8.09 8.06 23.27
CA ASN A 248 8.74 7.22 24.28
C ASN A 248 9.63 8.03 25.23
N VAL A 249 10.32 9.07 24.76
CA VAL A 249 11.10 9.98 25.62
C VAL A 249 10.18 10.73 26.58
N GLN A 250 9.06 11.26 26.11
CA GLN A 250 8.08 11.96 26.93
C GLN A 250 7.41 11.02 27.95
N MET A 251 7.04 9.80 27.54
CA MET A 251 6.48 8.77 28.42
C MET A 251 7.45 8.36 29.54
N ARG A 252 8.75 8.20 29.21
CA ARG A 252 9.79 7.94 30.26
C ARG A 252 9.94 9.10 31.21
N SER A 253 9.93 10.33 30.71
CA SER A 253 9.96 11.53 31.56
C SER A 253 8.73 11.57 32.47
N ARG A 254 7.54 11.28 31.93
CA ARG A 254 6.31 11.20 32.72
C ARG A 254 6.41 10.12 33.79
N ALA A 255 6.88 8.92 33.46
CA ALA A 255 7.06 7.82 34.43
C ALA A 255 7.95 8.25 35.59
N LEU A 256 9.09 8.89 35.32
CA LEU A 256 9.99 9.40 36.36
C LEU A 256 9.31 10.41 37.31
N THR A 257 8.48 11.29 36.80
CA THR A 257 7.73 12.26 37.63
C THR A 257 6.68 11.59 38.54
N ARG A 258 6.30 10.34 38.20
CA ARG A 258 5.35 9.53 38.98
C ARG A 258 6.05 8.48 39.86
N GLY A 259 7.38 8.48 39.95
CA GLY A 259 8.16 7.52 40.73
C GLY A 259 8.35 6.17 40.05
N PHE A 260 8.24 6.12 38.70
CA PHE A 260 8.45 4.91 37.93
C PHE A 260 9.60 5.06 36.92
N SER A 261 10.18 3.94 36.52
CA SER A 261 11.09 3.80 35.38
C SER A 261 10.40 3.00 34.30
N LEU A 262 10.31 3.53 33.07
CA LEU A 262 9.70 2.88 31.91
C LEU A 262 10.80 2.57 30.88
N SER A 263 10.86 1.33 30.44
CA SER A 263 11.80 0.85 29.42
C SER A 263 11.14 -0.22 28.52
N GLU A 264 11.92 -0.76 27.58
CA GLU A 264 11.51 -1.95 26.80
C GLU A 264 11.32 -3.22 27.65
N TYR A 265 11.76 -3.24 28.90
CA TYR A 265 11.62 -4.38 29.82
C TYR A 265 10.40 -4.26 30.73
N GLY A 266 9.75 -3.11 30.76
CA GLY A 266 8.54 -2.92 31.55
C GLY A 266 8.46 -1.59 32.28
N LEU A 267 7.46 -1.46 33.16
CA LEU A 267 7.26 -0.35 34.08
C LEU A 267 7.68 -0.80 35.49
N PHE A 268 8.60 -0.08 36.12
CA PHE A 268 9.13 -0.42 37.44
C PHE A 268 8.99 0.77 38.39
N PRO A 269 8.60 0.57 39.66
CA PRO A 269 8.81 1.59 40.69
C PRO A 269 10.31 1.92 40.79
N THR A 270 10.67 3.18 41.01
CA THR A 270 12.08 3.61 41.05
C THR A 270 12.87 2.97 42.22
N ASP A 271 12.18 2.44 43.20
CA ASP A 271 12.73 1.80 44.39
C ASP A 271 12.55 0.25 44.41
N SER A 272 12.12 -0.34 43.27
CA SER A 272 11.85 -1.78 43.17
C SER A 272 12.34 -2.32 41.83
N GLU A 273 12.85 -3.56 41.85
CA GLU A 273 13.18 -4.34 40.66
C GLU A 273 11.97 -5.15 40.14
N GLN A 274 10.86 -5.15 40.86
CA GLN A 274 9.66 -5.87 40.46
C GLN A 274 8.84 -5.02 39.47
N ALA A 275 8.64 -5.55 38.28
CA ALA A 275 7.83 -4.88 37.23
C ALA A 275 6.35 -4.81 37.65
N ILE A 276 5.72 -3.72 37.29
CA ILE A 276 4.26 -3.59 37.28
C ILE A 276 3.74 -4.25 36.01
N VAL A 277 2.95 -5.31 36.15
CA VAL A 277 2.31 -5.98 35.03
C VAL A 277 1.11 -5.15 34.57
N CYS A 278 1.19 -4.63 33.36
CA CYS A 278 0.07 -3.96 32.68
C CYS A 278 -0.54 -4.92 31.68
N ALA A 279 -1.78 -5.34 31.89
CA ALA A 279 -2.47 -6.28 31.02
C ALA A 279 -2.71 -5.71 29.59
N THR A 280 -2.91 -4.39 29.52
CA THR A 280 -3.14 -3.63 28.27
C THR A 280 -2.32 -2.34 28.25
N GLU A 281 -2.21 -1.71 27.07
CA GLU A 281 -1.57 -0.39 26.98
C GLU A 281 -2.37 0.68 27.74
N GLU A 282 -3.70 0.60 27.74
CA GLU A 282 -4.54 1.51 28.55
C GLU A 282 -4.14 1.44 30.02
N GLY A 283 -3.91 0.24 30.57
CA GLY A 283 -3.43 0.05 31.92
C GLY A 283 -2.04 0.67 32.17
N LEU A 284 -1.16 0.69 31.17
CA LEU A 284 0.12 1.41 31.25
C LEU A 284 -0.09 2.92 31.35
N PHE A 285 -0.98 3.49 30.52
CA PHE A 285 -1.30 4.92 30.56
C PHE A 285 -1.98 5.30 31.89
N GLU A 286 -2.92 4.48 32.38
CA GLU A 286 -3.57 4.69 33.68
C GLU A 286 -2.59 4.66 34.85
N ALA A 287 -1.62 3.74 34.86
CA ALA A 287 -0.58 3.69 35.88
C ALA A 287 0.26 4.99 35.94
N LEU A 288 0.35 5.72 34.83
CA LEU A 288 1.03 7.00 34.73
C LEU A 288 0.09 8.20 34.85
N ASP A 289 -1.18 7.97 35.22
CA ASP A 289 -2.24 8.98 35.32
C ASP A 289 -2.40 9.77 34.03
N LEU A 290 -2.53 9.04 32.91
CA LEU A 290 -2.78 9.56 31.58
C LEU A 290 -4.02 8.91 30.97
N ALA A 291 -4.77 9.66 30.18
CA ALA A 291 -5.71 9.05 29.23
C ALA A 291 -4.94 8.28 28.17
N TYR A 292 -5.53 7.20 27.63
CA TYR A 292 -4.93 6.44 26.54
C TYR A 292 -4.70 7.33 25.31
N VAL A 293 -3.54 7.19 24.70
CA VAL A 293 -3.17 7.86 23.46
C VAL A 293 -3.20 6.83 22.34
N ASP A 294 -4.05 7.02 21.35
CA ASP A 294 -4.08 6.15 20.18
C ASP A 294 -2.72 6.16 19.47
N PRO A 295 -2.27 5.03 18.91
CA PRO A 295 -0.96 4.93 18.24
C PRO A 295 -0.69 6.03 17.21
N GLU A 296 -1.70 6.39 16.43
CA GLU A 296 -1.63 7.41 15.36
C GLU A 296 -1.25 8.80 15.89
N MET A 297 -1.51 9.07 17.16
CA MET A 297 -1.17 10.35 17.81
C MET A 297 0.20 10.37 18.49
N ARG A 298 0.92 9.24 18.59
CA ARG A 298 2.18 9.09 19.36
C ARG A 298 3.39 9.64 18.61
N GLU A 299 3.40 10.93 18.30
CA GLU A 299 4.48 11.58 17.54
C GLU A 299 5.28 12.62 18.33
N GLY A 300 5.00 12.79 19.63
CA GLY A 300 5.68 13.76 20.48
C GLY A 300 5.22 15.21 20.28
N LEU A 301 4.00 15.40 19.75
CA LEU A 301 3.45 16.70 19.37
C LEU A 301 2.53 17.33 20.42
N GLY A 302 2.64 16.91 21.69
CA GLY A 302 1.84 17.43 22.80
C GLY A 302 0.74 16.47 23.27
N GLU A 303 0.70 15.24 22.75
CA GLU A 303 -0.29 14.24 23.11
C GLU A 303 -0.19 13.81 24.59
N ILE A 304 1.01 13.85 25.19
CA ILE A 304 1.16 13.54 26.63
C ILE A 304 0.48 14.59 27.51
N GLU A 305 0.66 15.87 27.18
CA GLU A 305 -0.05 16.96 27.87
C GLU A 305 -1.57 16.87 27.62
N GLY A 306 -1.97 16.55 26.37
CA GLY A 306 -3.37 16.31 26.02
C GLY A 306 -3.97 15.16 26.83
N ALA A 307 -3.24 14.06 27.02
CA ALA A 307 -3.63 12.90 27.80
C ALA A 307 -3.77 13.22 29.31
N GLU A 308 -2.82 13.96 29.87
CA GLU A 308 -2.83 14.42 31.25
C GLU A 308 -4.08 15.29 31.54
N ASN A 309 -4.39 16.19 30.62
CA ASN A 309 -5.51 17.12 30.73
C ASN A 309 -6.84 16.54 30.23
N ARG A 310 -6.87 15.28 29.76
CA ARG A 310 -8.05 14.62 29.15
C ARG A 310 -8.65 15.42 27.99
N ARG A 311 -7.79 15.98 27.13
CA ARG A 311 -8.13 16.84 25.98
C ARG A 311 -7.74 16.24 24.63
N LEU A 312 -7.47 14.93 24.60
CA LEU A 312 -7.18 14.26 23.34
C LEU A 312 -8.40 14.29 22.43
N PRO A 313 -8.23 14.52 21.11
CA PRO A 313 -9.32 14.39 20.17
C PRO A 313 -9.75 12.93 20.05
N LYS A 314 -11.05 12.72 19.80
CA LYS A 314 -11.54 11.41 19.38
C LYS A 314 -11.17 11.22 17.90
N LEU A 315 -10.36 10.20 17.61
CA LEU A 315 -9.99 9.88 16.23
C LEU A 315 -11.20 9.31 15.48
N LEU A 316 -11.24 9.62 14.18
CA LEU A 316 -12.19 9.05 13.24
C LEU A 316 -11.87 7.55 13.05
N ARG A 317 -12.91 6.72 13.06
CA ARG A 317 -12.82 5.28 12.81
C ARG A 317 -13.68 4.91 11.61
N THR A 318 -13.40 3.78 10.97
CA THR A 318 -14.16 3.29 9.80
C THR A 318 -15.66 3.30 10.05
N GLN A 319 -16.10 2.92 11.26
CA GLN A 319 -17.52 2.92 11.65
C GLN A 319 -18.14 4.33 11.79
N ASP A 320 -17.35 5.37 11.85
CA ASP A 320 -17.83 6.77 11.90
C ASP A 320 -18.09 7.32 10.48
N VAL A 321 -17.63 6.62 9.42
CA VAL A 321 -17.89 6.98 8.02
C VAL A 321 -19.36 6.69 7.70
N ARG A 322 -20.09 7.72 7.33
CA ARG A 322 -21.55 7.69 7.13
C ARG A 322 -21.95 7.57 5.66
N GLY A 323 -21.02 7.73 4.75
CA GLY A 323 -21.26 7.66 3.33
C GLY A 323 -20.07 8.16 2.53
N VAL A 324 -20.17 8.08 1.22
CA VAL A 324 -19.16 8.53 0.27
C VAL A 324 -19.79 9.41 -0.79
N LEU A 325 -19.02 10.37 -1.30
CA LEU A 325 -19.38 11.22 -2.42
C LEU A 325 -18.35 10.96 -3.52
N HIS A 326 -18.68 11.27 -4.78
CA HIS A 326 -17.82 11.11 -5.93
C HIS A 326 -17.53 9.62 -6.22
N VAL A 327 -18.56 8.94 -6.72
CA VAL A 327 -18.50 7.52 -7.11
C VAL A 327 -18.88 7.39 -8.57
N HIS A 328 -18.09 6.62 -9.32
CA HIS A 328 -18.33 6.33 -10.73
C HIS A 328 -18.99 4.96 -10.89
N THR A 329 -19.83 4.83 -11.91
CA THR A 329 -20.53 3.61 -12.27
C THR A 329 -20.14 3.16 -13.68
N THR A 330 -20.71 2.03 -14.14
CA THR A 330 -20.57 1.57 -15.54
C THR A 330 -21.19 2.55 -16.56
N ASP A 331 -21.83 3.61 -16.11
CA ASP A 331 -22.30 4.67 -17.01
C ASP A 331 -21.16 5.56 -17.53
N SER A 332 -19.98 5.55 -16.85
CA SER A 332 -18.73 6.15 -17.34
C SER A 332 -17.57 5.13 -17.32
N ASP A 333 -16.72 5.16 -16.33
CA ASP A 333 -15.50 4.33 -16.21
C ASP A 333 -15.47 3.45 -14.95
N GLY A 334 -16.52 3.47 -14.14
CA GLY A 334 -16.67 2.57 -13.02
C GLY A 334 -16.83 1.12 -13.46
N THR A 335 -16.42 0.18 -12.63
CA THR A 335 -16.48 -1.27 -12.91
C THR A 335 -17.82 -1.89 -12.50
N ASN A 336 -18.58 -1.22 -11.62
CA ASN A 336 -19.84 -1.71 -11.06
C ASN A 336 -21.02 -0.84 -11.50
N SER A 337 -22.18 -1.47 -11.66
CA SER A 337 -23.43 -0.76 -11.94
C SER A 337 -23.88 0.08 -10.74
N LEU A 338 -24.75 1.06 -10.98
CA LEU A 338 -25.37 1.86 -9.93
C LEU A 338 -26.03 0.98 -8.85
N ALA A 339 -26.75 -0.07 -9.26
CA ALA A 339 -27.43 -0.97 -8.35
C ALA A 339 -26.44 -1.72 -7.43
N GLU A 340 -25.31 -2.22 -7.97
CA GLU A 340 -24.27 -2.87 -7.18
C GLU A 340 -23.57 -1.90 -6.22
N MET A 341 -23.33 -0.66 -6.64
CA MET A 341 -22.76 0.38 -5.77
C MET A 341 -23.70 0.73 -4.62
N VAL A 342 -24.99 0.80 -4.88
CA VAL A 342 -26.05 1.04 -3.86
C VAL A 342 -26.09 -0.11 -2.85
N GLU A 343 -26.06 -1.36 -3.30
CA GLU A 343 -26.06 -2.52 -2.41
C GLU A 343 -24.79 -2.55 -1.54
N ALA A 344 -23.63 -2.32 -2.11
CA ALA A 344 -22.38 -2.23 -1.37
C ALA A 344 -22.37 -1.08 -0.33
N ALA A 345 -23.04 0.03 -0.62
CA ALA A 345 -23.21 1.13 0.34
C ALA A 345 -24.12 0.71 1.51
N ARG A 346 -25.20 -0.03 1.23
CA ARG A 346 -26.11 -0.57 2.26
C ARG A 346 -25.40 -1.59 3.16
N GLU A 347 -24.66 -2.53 2.59
CA GLU A 347 -23.89 -3.52 3.35
C GLU A 347 -22.88 -2.86 4.30
N ARG A 348 -22.29 -1.72 3.91
CA ARG A 348 -21.37 -0.93 4.76
C ARG A 348 -22.08 -0.06 5.80
N GLY A 349 -23.41 -0.03 5.81
CA GLY A 349 -24.21 0.79 6.72
C GLY A 349 -24.12 2.29 6.42
N TYR A 350 -23.81 2.67 5.17
CA TYR A 350 -23.83 4.06 4.75
C TYR A 350 -25.26 4.59 4.70
N CYS A 351 -25.41 5.88 4.97
CA CYS A 351 -26.70 6.57 4.90
C CYS A 351 -26.79 7.55 3.72
N PHE A 352 -25.69 7.72 2.97
CA PHE A 352 -25.72 8.45 1.70
C PHE A 352 -24.63 7.96 0.74
N LEU A 353 -24.89 8.12 -0.56
CA LEU A 353 -23.96 7.85 -1.65
C LEU A 353 -24.11 8.95 -2.73
N GLY A 354 -23.02 9.58 -3.16
CA GLY A 354 -23.02 10.56 -4.23
C GLY A 354 -22.44 9.99 -5.51
N VAL A 355 -23.26 9.86 -6.54
CA VAL A 355 -22.85 9.40 -7.87
C VAL A 355 -22.32 10.59 -8.67
N SER A 356 -21.21 10.43 -9.38
CA SER A 356 -20.53 11.50 -10.10
C SER A 356 -19.79 10.96 -11.33
N ASP A 357 -20.53 10.31 -12.22
CA ASP A 357 -19.97 9.80 -13.48
C ASP A 357 -19.42 10.94 -14.36
N HIS A 358 -18.46 10.63 -15.24
CA HIS A 358 -17.82 11.61 -16.11
C HIS A 358 -18.78 12.23 -17.12
N SER A 359 -18.59 13.52 -17.36
CA SER A 359 -19.37 14.32 -18.29
C SER A 359 -18.98 14.13 -19.76
N GLN A 360 -19.79 14.67 -20.66
CA GLN A 360 -19.74 14.39 -22.11
C GLN A 360 -18.41 14.75 -22.79
N SER A 361 -17.62 15.66 -22.26
CA SER A 361 -16.34 16.09 -22.86
C SER A 361 -15.14 15.22 -22.43
N ALA A 362 -15.31 14.30 -21.49
CA ALA A 362 -14.29 13.38 -21.03
C ALA A 362 -13.82 12.42 -22.14
N GLY A 363 -12.93 12.88 -23.03
CA GLY A 363 -12.50 12.16 -24.24
C GLY A 363 -11.65 10.91 -23.99
N TYR A 364 -11.30 10.60 -22.76
CA TYR A 364 -10.49 9.45 -22.33
C TYR A 364 -11.32 8.29 -21.79
N VAL A 365 -12.60 8.53 -21.47
CA VAL A 365 -13.59 7.56 -21.02
C VAL A 365 -14.92 7.74 -21.75
N TYR A 366 -15.92 6.91 -21.48
CA TYR A 366 -17.27 7.19 -21.93
C TYR A 366 -17.86 8.31 -21.07
N GLY A 367 -18.05 9.49 -21.66
CA GLY A 367 -18.69 10.62 -21.00
C GLY A 367 -20.21 10.61 -21.22
N MET A 368 -20.98 10.79 -20.15
CA MET A 368 -22.45 10.75 -20.17
C MET A 368 -23.02 11.89 -21.00
N LYS A 369 -24.01 11.61 -21.81
CA LYS A 369 -24.81 12.63 -22.50
C LYS A 369 -26.03 12.99 -21.65
N GLU A 370 -26.70 14.10 -21.97
CA GLU A 370 -27.90 14.54 -21.23
C GLU A 370 -28.97 13.43 -21.07
N ALA A 371 -29.18 12.61 -22.11
CA ALA A 371 -30.13 11.49 -22.05
C ALA A 371 -29.69 10.40 -21.06
N ASP A 372 -28.39 10.16 -20.92
CA ASP A 372 -27.82 9.23 -19.96
C ASP A 372 -27.98 9.75 -18.53
N ILE A 373 -27.75 11.06 -18.31
CA ILE A 373 -27.97 11.72 -17.01
C ILE A 373 -29.44 11.59 -16.59
N GLN A 374 -30.37 11.89 -17.50
CA GLN A 374 -31.80 11.79 -17.19
C GLN A 374 -32.22 10.37 -16.84
N ARG A 375 -31.69 9.37 -17.55
CA ARG A 375 -31.92 7.94 -17.26
C ARG A 375 -31.36 7.57 -15.90
N GLN A 376 -30.10 7.93 -15.63
CA GLN A 376 -29.43 7.62 -14.36
C GLN A 376 -30.11 8.32 -13.17
N HIS A 377 -30.53 9.58 -13.32
CA HIS A 377 -31.28 10.30 -12.30
C HIS A 377 -32.60 9.62 -11.94
N ALA A 378 -33.32 9.09 -12.94
CA ALA A 378 -34.55 8.33 -12.71
C ALA A 378 -34.27 7.00 -11.97
N GLU A 379 -33.15 6.35 -12.27
CA GLU A 379 -32.71 5.13 -11.57
C GLU A 379 -32.29 5.43 -10.13
N ILE A 380 -31.55 6.54 -9.92
CA ILE A 380 -31.18 7.05 -8.57
C ILE A 380 -32.44 7.29 -7.74
N ASP A 381 -33.46 7.97 -8.30
CA ASP A 381 -34.73 8.23 -7.60
C ASP A 381 -35.45 6.92 -7.21
N ALA A 382 -35.37 5.90 -8.06
CA ALA A 382 -36.00 4.61 -7.78
C ALA A 382 -35.26 3.78 -6.70
N LEU A 383 -33.95 3.97 -6.55
CA LEU A 383 -33.10 3.24 -5.60
C LEU A 383 -32.89 3.98 -4.27
N SER A 384 -33.12 5.30 -4.22
CA SER A 384 -32.97 6.12 -3.01
C SER A 384 -34.15 5.87 -2.04
N ASP A 385 -33.85 5.80 -0.75
CA ASP A 385 -34.86 5.67 0.29
C ASP A 385 -34.44 6.38 1.61
N ASP A 386 -35.25 6.26 2.66
CA ASP A 386 -34.95 6.89 3.95
C ASP A 386 -33.73 6.31 4.67
N ALA A 387 -33.26 5.09 4.31
CA ALA A 387 -32.12 4.45 4.91
C ALA A 387 -30.80 4.83 4.17
N LEU A 388 -30.86 4.99 2.85
CA LEU A 388 -29.73 5.39 2.01
C LEU A 388 -30.17 6.48 1.02
N HIS A 389 -29.72 7.71 1.27
CA HIS A 389 -29.96 8.82 0.37
C HIS A 389 -28.94 8.85 -0.77
N LEU A 390 -29.40 8.85 -2.01
CA LEU A 390 -28.55 8.94 -3.19
C LEU A 390 -28.53 10.37 -3.73
N PHE A 391 -27.34 10.96 -3.79
CA PHE A 391 -27.12 12.26 -4.43
C PHE A 391 -26.88 12.09 -5.93
N LYS A 392 -27.59 12.86 -6.70
CA LYS A 392 -27.38 13.02 -8.14
C LYS A 392 -26.23 14.00 -8.35
N GLY A 393 -25.18 13.58 -9.00
CA GLY A 393 -24.04 14.41 -9.33
C GLY A 393 -23.48 14.03 -10.69
N ILE A 394 -22.56 14.84 -11.16
CA ILE A 394 -21.80 14.65 -12.39
C ILE A 394 -20.41 15.25 -12.20
N GLU A 395 -19.37 14.57 -12.64
CA GLU A 395 -18.02 15.14 -12.76
C GLU A 395 -17.93 15.89 -14.06
N SER A 396 -18.33 17.19 -14.03
CA SER A 396 -18.37 18.04 -15.20
C SER A 396 -17.00 18.66 -15.49
N ASP A 397 -16.54 18.56 -16.75
CA ASP A 397 -15.31 19.18 -17.20
C ASP A 397 -15.45 20.71 -17.31
N ILE A 398 -14.38 21.41 -16.95
CA ILE A 398 -14.25 22.86 -17.18
C ILE A 398 -13.61 23.08 -18.56
N LEU A 399 -14.33 23.70 -19.47
CA LEU A 399 -13.88 23.99 -20.83
C LEU A 399 -12.85 25.13 -20.86
N GLU A 400 -12.20 25.34 -22.02
CA GLU A 400 -11.15 26.36 -22.20
C GLU A 400 -11.63 27.81 -21.90
N ASP A 401 -12.92 28.09 -22.08
CA ASP A 401 -13.54 29.36 -21.76
C ASP A 401 -13.98 29.52 -20.31
N GLY A 402 -13.82 28.47 -19.50
CA GLY A 402 -14.19 28.42 -18.08
C GLY A 402 -15.64 28.03 -17.83
N GLN A 403 -16.40 27.66 -18.86
CA GLN A 403 -17.75 27.13 -18.72
C GLN A 403 -17.69 25.63 -18.40
N LEU A 404 -18.76 25.09 -17.83
CA LEU A 404 -18.94 23.64 -17.71
C LEU A 404 -19.41 23.07 -19.04
N ASP A 405 -19.22 21.79 -19.26
CA ASP A 405 -19.52 21.14 -20.54
C ASP A 405 -20.99 20.73 -20.72
N TYR A 406 -21.86 21.18 -19.82
CA TYR A 406 -23.32 21.14 -19.95
C TYR A 406 -23.94 22.50 -19.77
N GLU A 407 -25.14 22.68 -20.31
CA GLU A 407 -25.97 23.85 -20.04
C GLU A 407 -26.47 23.84 -18.59
N ASP A 408 -26.70 25.05 -18.02
CA ASP A 408 -27.11 25.21 -16.62
C ASP A 408 -28.39 24.44 -16.24
N GLU A 409 -29.25 24.13 -17.22
CA GLU A 409 -30.51 23.37 -17.00
C GLU A 409 -30.26 21.88 -16.78
N VAL A 410 -29.07 21.36 -17.11
CA VAL A 410 -28.68 19.96 -16.92
C VAL A 410 -28.01 19.77 -15.57
N LEU A 411 -27.26 20.76 -15.12
CA LEU A 411 -26.54 20.79 -13.86
C LEU A 411 -27.42 21.18 -12.69
#